data_f9f3b545b047ddc5ee5ad497d83caec5
#
_entry.id   f9f3b545b047ddc5ee5ad497d83caec5
#
_cell.length_a   1.000
_cell.length_b   1.000
_cell.length_c   1.000
_cell.angle_alpha   90.00
_cell.angle_beta   90.00
_cell.angle_gamma   90.00
#
_symmetry.space_group_name_H-M   'P 1'
#
loop_
_entity.id
_entity.type
_entity.pdbx_description
1 polymer ?
#
loop_
_entity_poly.entity_id
_entity_poly.type
_entity_poly.pdbx_seq_one_letter_code
_entity_poly.pdbx_strand_id
1 'polypeptide(L)'
;DISKTTQNNADVYISAPFTLGGLQQEVIAGFMYNQSELTDRYYGSPTLDNGTIDFNNFTPSKIIGSINNNVANPSNKTTQTGVYLAGKFTLLEPLKLVTGVRVSNWEYESEDGNGNRKYNNKVTPYAGLIYDFLEDYSWYASYTEIFKPENKQDANQQYLDPREGKSYETGLKGEFFDKQLNASMSVFLTQQDNVAEKIGSIKIGDEFKDVYSSTDSVESKGFEIELDGKITNNWDMSFGVAHFNVEDANGKKVQTTAARTSANLFTKYTLDKWSLGGGLNYKSEAYKDEAAGRITQDAYVLANLMAAYQVDQNIKLQLNVNNLFDEKYYEGLGKNSMVYGAPRNATLTFRYQF
;
A
#
# COMPACT_ATOMS: atom_id res chain seq x y z
N ASP A 1 14.84 9.00 19.05
CA ASP A 1 13.58 8.27 19.28
C ASP A 1 13.88 6.78 19.19
N ILE A 2 13.32 5.99 20.09
CA ILE A 2 13.41 4.54 20.09
C ILE A 2 11.99 3.99 20.07
N SER A 3 11.66 3.27 19.01
CA SER A 3 10.38 2.62 18.84
C SER A 3 10.58 1.11 18.83
N LYS A 4 9.83 0.40 19.64
CA LYS A 4 9.84 -1.06 19.69
C LYS A 4 8.44 -1.57 19.39
N THR A 5 8.32 -2.36 18.33
CA THR A 5 7.09 -3.08 18.00
C THR A 5 7.30 -4.56 18.26
N THR A 6 6.41 -5.16 19.05
CA THR A 6 6.34 -6.61 19.26
C THR A 6 5.08 -7.14 18.59
N GLN A 7 5.22 -8.14 17.71
CA GLN A 7 4.09 -8.73 17.00
C GLN A 7 4.01 -10.23 17.26
N ASN A 8 2.80 -10.68 17.59
CA ASN A 8 2.47 -12.10 17.76
C ASN A 8 1.34 -12.45 16.79
N ASN A 9 1.59 -13.38 15.89
CA ASN A 9 0.62 -13.80 14.88
C ASN A 9 0.45 -15.30 14.92
N ALA A 10 -0.79 -15.78 14.86
CA ALA A 10 -1.12 -17.18 14.71
C ALA A 10 -2.28 -17.31 13.73
N ASP A 11 -2.17 -18.26 12.81
CA ASP A 11 -3.24 -18.66 11.89
C ASP A 11 -3.29 -20.18 11.89
N VAL A 12 -4.45 -20.72 12.23
CA VAL A 12 -4.70 -22.17 12.27
C VAL A 12 -5.91 -22.45 11.42
N TYR A 13 -5.75 -23.33 10.45
CA TYR A 13 -6.83 -23.69 9.54
C TYR A 13 -6.83 -25.17 9.19
N ILE A 14 -7.98 -25.62 8.74
CA ILE A 14 -8.20 -26.94 8.14
C ILE A 14 -8.63 -26.71 6.71
N SER A 15 -7.94 -27.37 5.77
CA SER A 15 -8.34 -27.47 4.38
C SER A 15 -8.90 -28.87 4.14
N ALA A 16 -10.07 -28.91 3.52
CA ALA A 16 -10.79 -30.14 3.20
C ALA A 16 -11.07 -30.18 1.68
N PRO A 17 -10.14 -30.71 0.87
CA PRO A 17 -10.40 -30.99 -0.54
C PRO A 17 -11.33 -32.23 -0.65
N PHE A 18 -12.29 -32.16 -1.57
CA PHE A 18 -13.20 -33.26 -1.87
C PHE A 18 -13.67 -33.22 -3.33
N THR A 19 -14.25 -34.33 -3.79
CA THR A 19 -14.78 -34.44 -5.13
C THR A 19 -16.30 -34.51 -5.08
N LEU A 20 -16.98 -33.65 -5.85
CA LEU A 20 -18.42 -33.66 -6.01
C LEU A 20 -18.77 -33.68 -7.52
N GLY A 21 -19.52 -34.69 -7.94
CA GLY A 21 -19.87 -34.84 -9.36
C GLY A 21 -18.66 -35.00 -10.30
N GLY A 22 -17.55 -35.54 -9.82
CA GLY A 22 -16.30 -35.66 -10.57
C GLY A 22 -15.41 -34.39 -10.57
N LEU A 23 -15.88 -33.27 -10.01
CA LEU A 23 -15.18 -31.99 -9.97
C LEU A 23 -14.51 -31.77 -8.61
N GLN A 24 -13.33 -31.16 -8.61
CA GLN A 24 -12.55 -30.87 -7.41
C GLN A 24 -13.14 -29.65 -6.67
N GLN A 25 -13.34 -29.81 -5.39
CA GLN A 25 -13.84 -28.79 -4.48
C GLN A 25 -12.88 -28.65 -3.31
N GLU A 26 -12.87 -27.49 -2.67
CA GLU A 26 -12.10 -27.25 -1.46
C GLU A 26 -12.86 -26.32 -0.52
N VAL A 27 -12.91 -26.69 0.75
CA VAL A 27 -13.42 -25.83 1.82
C VAL A 27 -12.32 -25.64 2.86
N ILE A 28 -12.15 -24.40 3.31
CA ILE A 28 -11.15 -24.00 4.29
C ILE A 28 -11.89 -23.32 5.44
N ALA A 29 -11.66 -23.77 6.67
CA ALA A 29 -12.12 -23.10 7.88
C ALA A 29 -10.94 -22.81 8.79
N GLY A 30 -10.87 -21.61 9.34
CA GLY A 30 -9.73 -21.24 10.17
C GLY A 30 -10.03 -20.17 11.20
N PHE A 31 -9.06 -20.00 12.08
CA PHE A 31 -9.00 -18.98 13.12
C PHE A 31 -7.69 -18.22 13.02
N MET A 32 -7.79 -16.88 13.11
CA MET A 32 -6.63 -15.98 13.13
C MET A 32 -6.57 -15.20 14.43
N TYR A 33 -5.34 -15.02 14.90
CA TYR A 33 -4.99 -14.12 16.01
C TYR A 33 -3.82 -13.25 15.59
N ASN A 34 -3.96 -11.95 15.79
CA ASN A 34 -2.90 -10.98 15.53
C ASN A 34 -2.86 -9.99 16.69
N GLN A 35 -1.68 -9.78 17.28
CA GLN A 35 -1.45 -8.79 18.31
C GLN A 35 -0.20 -8.00 17.97
N SER A 36 -0.31 -6.68 18.03
CA SER A 36 0.82 -5.75 17.89
C SER A 36 0.86 -4.84 19.11
N GLU A 37 2.00 -4.79 19.76
CA GLU A 37 2.29 -3.88 20.87
C GLU A 37 3.38 -2.90 20.45
N LEU A 38 3.10 -1.61 20.56
CA LEU A 38 4.02 -0.53 20.25
C LEU A 38 4.40 0.19 21.52
N THR A 39 5.69 0.28 21.79
CA THR A 39 6.26 1.11 22.86
C THR A 39 7.18 2.13 22.23
N ASP A 40 6.83 3.41 22.38
CA ASP A 40 7.64 4.52 21.89
C ASP A 40 8.30 5.26 23.04
N ARG A 41 9.57 5.56 22.87
CA ARG A 41 10.33 6.45 23.74
C ARG A 41 10.94 7.55 22.91
N TYR A 42 10.63 8.78 23.21
CA TYR A 42 11.30 9.89 22.59
C TYR A 42 12.05 10.74 23.62
N TYR A 43 13.13 11.27 23.16
CA TYR A 43 13.92 12.22 23.91
C TYR A 43 13.39 13.61 23.56
N GLY A 44 13.14 14.43 24.56
CA GLY A 44 12.72 15.82 24.35
C GLY A 44 13.69 16.55 23.42
N SER A 45 13.16 17.47 22.63
CA SER A 45 14.01 18.31 21.79
C SER A 45 14.99 19.09 22.66
N PRO A 46 16.30 19.12 22.29
CA PRO A 46 17.24 19.96 23.01
C PRO A 46 16.80 21.43 22.96
N THR A 47 16.81 22.10 24.09
CA THR A 47 16.57 23.55 24.13
C THR A 47 17.77 24.29 23.59
N LEU A 48 17.51 25.25 22.72
CA LEU A 48 18.56 26.17 22.23
C LEU A 48 18.83 27.23 23.29
N ASP A 49 20.11 27.54 23.52
CA ASP A 49 20.55 28.48 24.57
C ASP A 49 19.95 29.90 24.39
N ASN A 50 19.58 30.30 23.19
CA ASN A 50 18.96 31.60 22.90
C ASN A 50 17.68 31.50 22.05
N GLY A 51 17.07 30.33 21.90
CA GLY A 51 15.85 30.15 21.11
C GLY A 51 15.98 30.33 19.59
N THR A 52 17.16 30.67 19.07
CA THR A 52 17.41 30.93 17.66
C THR A 52 18.62 30.15 17.13
N ILE A 53 18.49 29.61 15.94
CA ILE A 53 19.61 28.99 15.20
C ILE A 53 20.01 29.92 14.05
N ASP A 54 21.26 30.35 14.05
CA ASP A 54 21.87 30.96 12.87
C ASP A 54 22.39 29.85 11.94
N PHE A 55 21.65 29.62 10.86
CA PHE A 55 22.00 28.59 9.87
C PHE A 55 23.32 28.86 9.13
N ASN A 56 23.80 30.09 9.08
CA ASN A 56 25.06 30.45 8.43
C ASN A 56 26.27 30.21 9.34
N ASN A 57 26.05 30.16 10.69
CA ASN A 57 27.08 29.97 11.71
C ASN A 57 26.69 28.85 12.70
N PHE A 58 26.10 27.79 12.18
CA PHE A 58 25.66 26.67 13.03
C PHE A 58 26.87 25.91 13.62
N THR A 59 26.96 25.92 14.95
CA THR A 59 27.93 25.13 15.68
C THR A 59 27.14 24.11 16.52
N PRO A 60 27.33 22.79 16.35
CA PRO A 60 26.61 21.75 17.10
C PRO A 60 26.72 21.90 18.62
N SER A 61 27.83 22.46 19.12
CA SER A 61 28.04 22.73 20.55
C SER A 61 27.15 23.81 21.16
N LYS A 62 26.41 24.57 20.35
CA LYS A 62 25.39 25.51 20.83
C LYS A 62 24.05 24.88 21.12
N ILE A 63 23.87 23.62 20.80
CA ILE A 63 22.74 22.82 21.26
C ILE A 63 23.07 22.36 22.67
N ILE A 64 22.84 23.23 23.65
CA ILE A 64 23.00 22.91 25.07
C ILE A 64 21.62 22.50 25.58
N GLY A 65 21.41 21.23 25.72
CA GLY A 65 20.29 20.69 26.45
C GLY A 65 20.64 19.27 26.85
N SER A 66 20.58 18.98 28.12
CA SER A 66 20.57 17.59 28.53
C SER A 66 19.35 16.95 27.84
N ILE A 67 19.59 15.97 26.96
CA ILE A 67 18.57 15.06 26.45
C ILE A 67 18.04 14.26 27.65
N ASN A 68 17.44 14.95 28.59
CA ASN A 68 17.23 14.41 29.94
C ASN A 68 15.80 13.94 30.17
N ASN A 69 14.95 13.98 29.16
CA ASN A 69 13.60 13.48 29.30
C ASN A 69 13.38 12.33 28.34
N ASN A 70 13.73 11.15 28.79
CA ASN A 70 13.25 9.90 28.28
C ASN A 70 11.73 9.83 28.60
N VAL A 71 10.92 10.49 27.78
CA VAL A 71 9.47 10.43 27.91
C VAL A 71 9.02 9.17 27.24
N ALA A 72 8.65 8.18 28.03
CA ALA A 72 7.95 7.02 27.50
C ALA A 72 6.53 7.44 27.11
N ASN A 73 6.15 7.24 25.85
CA ASN A 73 4.75 7.25 25.49
C ASN A 73 4.07 6.03 26.13
N PRO A 74 2.82 6.16 26.52
CA PRO A 74 2.04 4.98 26.90
C PRO A 74 2.14 3.90 25.83
N SER A 75 2.43 2.67 26.23
CA SER A 75 2.39 1.55 25.30
C SER A 75 0.98 1.39 24.77
N ASN A 76 0.88 1.02 23.52
CA ASN A 76 -0.42 0.69 22.95
C ASN A 76 -0.41 -0.69 22.32
N LYS A 77 -1.54 -1.36 22.46
CA LYS A 77 -1.75 -2.73 22.04
C LYS A 77 -2.94 -2.80 21.10
N THR A 78 -2.74 -3.38 19.94
CA THR A 78 -3.83 -3.71 19.01
C THR A 78 -3.97 -5.22 18.94
N THR A 79 -5.18 -5.72 19.17
CA THR A 79 -5.49 -7.14 19.09
C THR A 79 -6.59 -7.37 18.04
N GLN A 80 -6.37 -8.28 17.13
CA GLN A 80 -7.37 -8.72 16.16
C GLN A 80 -7.51 -10.24 16.21
N THR A 81 -8.75 -10.70 16.33
CA THR A 81 -9.10 -12.12 16.22
C THR A 81 -10.14 -12.31 15.14
N GLY A 82 -10.19 -13.47 14.52
CA GLY A 82 -11.19 -13.74 13.51
C GLY A 82 -11.37 -15.22 13.24
N VAL A 83 -12.57 -15.58 12.87
CA VAL A 83 -12.87 -16.88 12.26
C VAL A 83 -13.24 -16.68 10.80
N TYR A 84 -12.87 -17.62 9.96
CA TYR A 84 -13.19 -17.54 8.54
C TYR A 84 -13.59 -18.90 7.97
N LEU A 85 -14.45 -18.82 6.97
CA LEU A 85 -14.82 -19.91 6.11
C LEU A 85 -14.63 -19.49 4.66
N ALA A 86 -13.94 -20.30 3.88
CA ALA A 86 -13.66 -20.06 2.47
C ALA A 86 -13.90 -21.33 1.67
N GLY A 87 -14.20 -21.17 0.38
CA GLY A 87 -14.37 -22.30 -0.52
C GLY A 87 -13.95 -21.97 -1.94
N LYS A 88 -13.40 -22.97 -2.60
CA LYS A 88 -13.15 -22.98 -4.05
C LYS A 88 -13.96 -24.10 -4.67
N PHE A 89 -14.93 -23.74 -5.48
CA PHE A 89 -15.88 -24.66 -6.06
C PHE A 89 -15.75 -24.66 -7.58
N THR A 90 -15.39 -25.80 -8.15
CA THR A 90 -15.45 -26.01 -9.59
C THR A 90 -16.90 -26.37 -9.94
N LEU A 91 -17.61 -25.39 -10.55
CA LEU A 91 -19.01 -25.55 -10.93
C LEU A 91 -19.14 -26.35 -12.24
N LEU A 92 -18.23 -26.07 -13.18
CA LEU A 92 -17.98 -26.77 -14.44
C LEU A 92 -16.46 -26.75 -14.63
N GLU A 93 -15.90 -27.59 -15.51
CA GLU A 93 -14.46 -27.58 -15.77
C GLU A 93 -13.90 -26.18 -16.05
N PRO A 94 -14.52 -25.35 -16.91
CA PRO A 94 -14.02 -24.01 -17.17
C PRO A 94 -14.52 -22.96 -16.16
N LEU A 95 -15.43 -23.29 -15.21
CA LEU A 95 -16.10 -22.29 -14.35
C LEU A 95 -15.85 -22.60 -12.87
N LYS A 96 -15.19 -21.67 -12.18
CA LYS A 96 -14.83 -21.79 -10.76
C LYS A 96 -15.40 -20.65 -9.96
N LEU A 97 -15.97 -20.96 -8.80
CA LEU A 97 -16.40 -19.99 -7.78
C LEU A 97 -15.44 -20.03 -6.61
N VAL A 98 -14.93 -18.89 -6.21
CA VAL A 98 -14.15 -18.69 -4.97
C VAL A 98 -14.96 -17.78 -4.08
N THR A 99 -15.28 -18.20 -2.87
CA THR A 99 -16.09 -17.38 -1.94
C THR A 99 -15.69 -17.62 -0.51
N GLY A 100 -15.97 -16.66 0.36
CA GLY A 100 -15.72 -16.82 1.78
C GLY A 100 -16.25 -15.66 2.59
N VAL A 101 -16.18 -15.83 3.88
CA VAL A 101 -16.57 -14.84 4.87
C VAL A 101 -15.64 -14.89 6.06
N ARG A 102 -15.28 -13.74 6.57
CA ARG A 102 -14.55 -13.61 7.84
C ARG A 102 -15.35 -12.78 8.81
N VAL A 103 -15.42 -13.24 10.06
CA VAL A 103 -15.97 -12.50 11.20
C VAL A 103 -14.80 -12.14 12.12
N SER A 104 -14.58 -10.84 12.31
CA SER A 104 -13.44 -10.32 13.05
C SER A 104 -13.85 -9.49 14.25
N ASN A 105 -13.07 -9.60 15.34
CA ASN A 105 -13.05 -8.64 16.43
C ASN A 105 -11.73 -7.87 16.39
N TRP A 106 -11.80 -6.60 16.68
CA TRP A 106 -10.63 -5.72 16.74
C TRP A 106 -10.71 -4.83 17.98
N GLU A 107 -9.59 -4.69 18.67
CA GLU A 107 -9.48 -3.93 19.92
C GLU A 107 -8.15 -3.17 19.95
N TYR A 108 -8.24 -1.91 20.34
CA TYR A 108 -7.08 -1.06 20.62
C TYR A 108 -7.14 -0.62 22.08
N GLU A 109 -6.06 -0.85 22.78
CA GLU A 109 -5.86 -0.49 24.18
C GLU A 109 -4.59 0.34 24.31
N SER A 110 -4.67 1.47 24.98
CA SER A 110 -3.53 2.26 25.41
C SER A 110 -3.34 2.13 26.91
N GLU A 111 -2.11 2.11 27.38
CA GLU A 111 -1.74 1.99 28.79
C GLU A 111 -2.35 3.12 29.65
N ASP A 112 -2.50 4.32 29.09
CA ASP A 112 -3.14 5.47 29.73
C ASP A 112 -4.67 5.49 29.57
N GLY A 113 -5.25 4.50 28.89
CA GLY A 113 -6.66 4.39 28.59
C GLY A 113 -7.16 5.31 27.48
N ASN A 114 -6.30 6.19 26.94
CA ASN A 114 -6.68 7.11 25.90
C ASN A 114 -6.82 6.40 24.55
N GLY A 115 -7.93 6.64 23.88
CA GLY A 115 -8.16 6.10 22.54
C GLY A 115 -8.61 4.64 22.52
N ASN A 116 -8.89 4.03 23.65
CA ASN A 116 -9.41 2.67 23.73
C ASN A 116 -10.69 2.54 22.92
N ARG A 117 -10.75 1.54 22.05
CA ARG A 117 -11.91 1.28 21.19
C ARG A 117 -11.93 -0.15 20.74
N LYS A 118 -13.14 -0.62 20.46
CA LYS A 118 -13.39 -2.02 20.12
C LYS A 118 -14.49 -2.14 19.07
N TYR A 119 -14.26 -2.99 18.11
CA TYR A 119 -15.23 -3.35 17.08
C TYR A 119 -15.40 -4.86 17.07
N ASN A 120 -16.64 -5.31 17.30
CA ASN A 120 -16.94 -6.74 17.40
C ASN A 120 -17.74 -7.22 16.20
N ASN A 121 -17.56 -8.50 15.86
CA ASN A 121 -18.36 -9.22 14.88
C ASN A 121 -18.43 -8.51 13.50
N LYS A 122 -17.32 -7.92 13.08
CA LYS A 122 -17.24 -7.30 11.75
C LYS A 122 -17.16 -8.39 10.70
N VAL A 123 -18.17 -8.44 9.85
CA VAL A 123 -18.32 -9.44 8.79
C VAL A 123 -17.75 -8.87 7.50
N THR A 124 -16.84 -9.60 6.87
CA THR A 124 -16.22 -9.22 5.59
C THR A 124 -16.33 -10.39 4.61
N PRO A 125 -17.38 -10.42 3.75
CA PRO A 125 -17.54 -11.41 2.71
C PRO A 125 -16.69 -11.10 1.48
N TYR A 126 -16.43 -12.13 0.67
CA TYR A 126 -15.92 -11.99 -0.69
C TYR A 126 -16.45 -13.10 -1.59
N ALA A 127 -16.53 -12.81 -2.88
CA ALA A 127 -16.86 -13.79 -3.90
C ALA A 127 -16.13 -13.45 -5.21
N GLY A 128 -15.67 -14.47 -5.93
CA GLY A 128 -15.05 -14.35 -7.23
C GLY A 128 -15.50 -15.48 -8.14
N LEU A 129 -15.78 -15.14 -9.39
CA LEU A 129 -16.08 -16.08 -10.45
C LEU A 129 -14.94 -16.06 -11.45
N ILE A 130 -14.46 -17.22 -11.87
CA ILE A 130 -13.39 -17.38 -12.85
C ILE A 130 -13.93 -18.29 -13.95
N TYR A 131 -13.82 -17.82 -15.18
CA TYR A 131 -14.24 -18.56 -16.37
C TYR A 131 -13.08 -18.71 -17.36
N ASP A 132 -12.53 -19.91 -17.45
CA ASP A 132 -11.47 -20.29 -18.38
C ASP A 132 -12.12 -20.59 -19.74
N PHE A 133 -12.29 -19.56 -20.58
CA PHE A 133 -12.99 -19.71 -21.86
C PHE A 133 -12.11 -20.29 -22.97
N LEU A 134 -10.80 -20.27 -22.80
CA LEU A 134 -9.79 -20.98 -23.60
C LEU A 134 -8.70 -21.51 -22.64
N GLU A 135 -7.83 -22.39 -23.13
CA GLU A 135 -6.78 -23.02 -22.31
C GLU A 135 -5.88 -22.01 -21.58
N ASP A 136 -5.51 -20.92 -22.28
CA ASP A 136 -4.59 -19.92 -21.77
C ASP A 136 -5.27 -18.57 -21.45
N TYR A 137 -6.62 -18.52 -21.45
CA TYR A 137 -7.35 -17.26 -21.24
C TYR A 137 -8.49 -17.43 -20.24
N SER A 138 -8.53 -16.55 -19.29
CA SER A 138 -9.57 -16.50 -18.25
C SER A 138 -10.22 -15.13 -18.18
N TRP A 139 -11.53 -15.12 -17.99
CA TRP A 139 -12.26 -13.97 -17.50
C TRP A 139 -12.56 -14.16 -16.01
N TYR A 140 -12.56 -13.07 -15.25
CA TYR A 140 -12.98 -13.11 -13.86
C TYR A 140 -13.82 -11.90 -13.48
N ALA A 141 -14.63 -12.08 -12.44
CA ALA A 141 -15.30 -11.00 -11.73
C ALA A 141 -15.20 -11.27 -10.24
N SER A 142 -15.01 -10.24 -9.44
CA SER A 142 -14.89 -10.36 -7.99
C SER A 142 -15.62 -9.25 -7.24
N TYR A 143 -16.06 -9.60 -6.05
CA TYR A 143 -16.61 -8.73 -5.03
C TYR A 143 -15.89 -8.97 -3.72
N THR A 144 -15.43 -7.91 -3.05
CA THR A 144 -14.79 -8.00 -1.74
C THR A 144 -15.26 -6.87 -0.83
N GLU A 145 -15.40 -7.17 0.46
CA GLU A 145 -15.59 -6.16 1.49
C GLU A 145 -14.36 -6.06 2.37
N ILE A 146 -14.09 -4.85 2.82
CA ILE A 146 -13.01 -4.54 3.77
C ILE A 146 -13.56 -3.69 4.92
N PHE A 147 -12.89 -3.81 6.05
CA PHE A 147 -13.14 -3.02 7.24
C PHE A 147 -11.81 -2.48 7.76
N LYS A 148 -11.78 -1.18 8.10
CA LYS A 148 -10.62 -0.52 8.68
C LYS A 148 -11.03 0.30 9.89
N PRO A 149 -10.51 0.02 11.11
CA PRO A 149 -10.74 0.82 12.30
C PRO A 149 -10.40 2.29 12.07
N GLU A 150 -11.22 3.20 12.59
CA GLU A 150 -11.00 4.64 12.50
C GLU A 150 -10.49 5.19 13.84
N ASN A 151 -9.60 6.20 13.78
CA ASN A 151 -9.03 6.86 14.96
C ASN A 151 -9.38 8.36 15.04
N LYS A 152 -10.31 8.81 14.19
CA LYS A 152 -10.77 10.18 14.16
C LYS A 152 -11.99 10.34 15.05
N GLN A 153 -12.12 11.54 15.65
CA GLN A 153 -13.18 11.87 16.60
C GLN A 153 -14.05 12.98 16.03
N ASP A 154 -15.33 12.91 16.36
CA ASP A 154 -16.31 13.96 16.10
C ASP A 154 -16.18 15.15 17.10
N ALA A 155 -17.09 16.13 16.99
CA ALA A 155 -17.13 17.29 17.90
C ALA A 155 -17.41 16.92 19.37
N ASN A 156 -18.00 15.75 19.62
CA ASN A 156 -18.28 15.22 20.96
C ASN A 156 -17.16 14.33 21.49
N GLN A 157 -16.01 14.27 20.79
CA GLN A 157 -14.87 13.40 21.09
C GLN A 157 -15.20 11.90 21.01
N GLN A 158 -16.27 11.54 20.26
CA GLN A 158 -16.60 10.15 19.98
C GLN A 158 -15.82 9.68 18.76
N TYR A 159 -15.28 8.47 18.81
CA TYR A 159 -14.64 7.87 17.63
C TYR A 159 -15.67 7.60 16.54
N LEU A 160 -15.31 7.98 15.32
CA LEU A 160 -16.14 7.66 14.16
C LEU A 160 -16.23 6.15 13.94
N ASP A 161 -17.29 5.73 13.28
CA ASP A 161 -17.43 4.35 12.85
C ASP A 161 -16.25 3.89 11.97
N PRO A 162 -15.90 2.62 11.99
CA PRO A 162 -14.85 2.11 11.13
C PRO A 162 -15.21 2.35 9.67
N ARG A 163 -14.19 2.65 8.87
CA ARG A 163 -14.33 2.75 7.43
C ARG A 163 -14.64 1.37 6.86
N GLU A 164 -15.66 1.30 6.04
CA GLU A 164 -16.07 0.11 5.30
C GLU A 164 -15.85 0.34 3.81
N GLY A 165 -15.44 -0.69 3.09
CA GLY A 165 -15.19 -0.61 1.66
C GLY A 165 -15.74 -1.81 0.94
N LYS A 166 -16.32 -1.57 -0.25
CA LYS A 166 -16.78 -2.59 -1.19
C LYS A 166 -16.04 -2.40 -2.49
N SER A 167 -15.46 -3.47 -3.00
CA SER A 167 -14.74 -3.44 -4.28
C SER A 167 -15.34 -4.44 -5.24
N TYR A 168 -15.57 -3.99 -6.45
CA TYR A 168 -16.01 -4.76 -7.60
C TYR A 168 -14.92 -4.68 -8.65
N GLU A 169 -14.51 -5.80 -9.18
CA GLU A 169 -13.50 -5.87 -10.22
C GLU A 169 -13.87 -6.92 -11.26
N THR A 170 -13.60 -6.65 -12.51
CA THR A 170 -13.66 -7.64 -13.59
C THR A 170 -12.50 -7.46 -14.55
N GLY A 171 -12.01 -8.55 -15.10
CA GLY A 171 -10.84 -8.50 -15.95
C GLY A 171 -10.64 -9.76 -16.77
N LEU A 172 -9.62 -9.67 -17.62
CA LEU A 172 -9.12 -10.75 -18.44
C LEU A 172 -7.68 -11.07 -18.05
N LYS A 173 -7.34 -12.34 -18.05
CA LYS A 173 -5.96 -12.83 -17.90
C LYS A 173 -5.61 -13.72 -19.09
N GLY A 174 -4.38 -13.64 -19.53
CA GLY A 174 -3.85 -14.49 -20.59
C GLY A 174 -2.43 -14.93 -20.30
N GLU A 175 -2.12 -16.15 -20.70
CA GLU A 175 -0.77 -16.73 -20.67
C GLU A 175 -0.28 -16.87 -22.12
N PHE A 176 0.97 -16.51 -22.38
CA PHE A 176 1.55 -16.47 -23.71
C PHE A 176 2.92 -17.14 -23.72
N PHE A 177 3.37 -17.61 -24.88
CA PHE A 177 4.70 -18.18 -25.07
C PHE A 177 5.00 -19.33 -24.09
N ASP A 178 4.18 -20.36 -24.13
CA ASP A 178 4.26 -21.52 -23.22
C ASP A 178 4.24 -21.10 -21.74
N LYS A 179 3.34 -20.18 -21.39
CA LYS A 179 3.14 -19.63 -20.02
C LYS A 179 4.33 -18.82 -19.48
N GLN A 180 5.23 -18.39 -20.36
CA GLN A 180 6.38 -17.57 -19.97
C GLN A 180 6.04 -16.09 -19.81
N LEU A 181 4.97 -15.60 -20.45
CA LEU A 181 4.49 -14.24 -20.35
C LEU A 181 3.04 -14.23 -19.89
N ASN A 182 2.78 -13.51 -18.83
CA ASN A 182 1.44 -13.26 -18.29
C ASN A 182 0.99 -11.84 -18.66
N ALA A 183 -0.26 -11.71 -19.07
CA ALA A 183 -0.91 -10.42 -19.25
C ALA A 183 -2.24 -10.39 -18.52
N SER A 184 -2.57 -9.24 -17.94
CA SER A 184 -3.87 -8.99 -17.35
C SER A 184 -4.36 -7.58 -17.67
N MET A 185 -5.67 -7.44 -17.75
CA MET A 185 -6.35 -6.17 -17.78
C MET A 185 -7.60 -6.23 -16.91
N SER A 186 -7.84 -5.20 -16.13
CA SER A 186 -9.01 -5.12 -15.27
C SER A 186 -9.61 -3.72 -15.23
N VAL A 187 -10.87 -3.67 -14.86
CA VAL A 187 -11.58 -2.46 -14.45
C VAL A 187 -12.16 -2.68 -13.07
N PHE A 188 -12.12 -1.64 -12.24
CA PHE A 188 -12.58 -1.73 -10.87
C PHE A 188 -13.43 -0.54 -10.46
N LEU A 189 -14.28 -0.79 -9.49
CA LEU A 189 -15.06 0.20 -8.75
C LEU A 189 -14.94 -0.12 -7.26
N THR A 190 -14.41 0.82 -6.48
CA THR A 190 -14.35 0.71 -5.02
C THR A 190 -15.15 1.84 -4.39
N GLN A 191 -16.09 1.51 -3.54
CA GLN A 191 -16.89 2.42 -2.75
C GLN A 191 -16.42 2.36 -1.29
N GLN A 192 -16.27 3.52 -0.66
CA GLN A 192 -15.87 3.62 0.74
C GLN A 192 -16.87 4.45 1.51
N ASP A 193 -17.37 3.88 2.58
CA ASP A 193 -18.29 4.52 3.52
C ASP A 193 -17.53 4.85 4.82
N ASN A 194 -18.08 5.76 5.62
CA ASN A 194 -17.49 6.23 6.88
C ASN A 194 -16.08 6.83 6.71
N VAL A 195 -15.83 7.56 5.63
CA VAL A 195 -14.54 8.24 5.40
C VAL A 195 -14.50 9.49 6.27
N ALA A 196 -13.50 9.58 7.15
CA ALA A 196 -13.33 10.74 8.02
C ALA A 196 -12.94 11.99 7.22
N GLU A 197 -13.78 13.02 7.25
CA GLU A 197 -13.53 14.34 6.68
C GLU A 197 -13.34 15.37 7.81
N LYS A 198 -12.24 16.15 7.76
CA LYS A 198 -11.99 17.20 8.74
C LYS A 198 -12.95 18.37 8.53
N ILE A 199 -13.79 18.65 9.53
CA ILE A 199 -14.76 19.73 9.50
C ILE A 199 -14.33 20.97 10.30
N GLY A 200 -13.27 20.86 11.10
CA GLY A 200 -12.78 21.98 11.91
C GLY A 200 -11.82 21.56 13.00
N SER A 201 -11.68 22.43 13.98
CA SER A 201 -10.93 22.14 15.22
C SER A 201 -11.66 22.78 16.41
N ILE A 202 -11.66 22.09 17.55
CA ILE A 202 -12.21 22.57 18.81
C ILE A 202 -11.08 22.74 19.84
N LYS A 203 -11.23 23.72 20.73
CA LYS A 203 -10.27 23.91 21.83
C LYS A 203 -10.69 23.04 23.01
N ILE A 204 -9.78 22.16 23.45
CA ILE A 204 -9.96 21.30 24.64
C ILE A 204 -8.80 21.58 25.58
N GLY A 205 -9.10 22.23 26.70
CA GLY A 205 -8.05 22.77 27.56
C GLY A 205 -7.23 23.84 26.82
N ASP A 206 -5.92 23.65 26.73
CA ASP A 206 -5.01 24.55 26.03
C ASP A 206 -4.66 24.07 24.59
N GLU A 207 -5.18 22.93 24.17
CA GLU A 207 -4.90 22.34 22.85
C GLU A 207 -6.07 22.48 21.88
N PHE A 208 -5.75 22.66 20.58
CA PHE A 208 -6.71 22.54 19.50
C PHE A 208 -6.69 21.12 18.93
N LYS A 209 -7.84 20.44 18.98
CA LYS A 209 -8.01 19.11 18.37
C LYS A 209 -8.85 19.20 17.13
N ASP A 210 -8.40 18.51 16.09
CA ASP A 210 -9.14 18.40 14.83
C ASP A 210 -10.42 17.59 15.04
N VAL A 211 -11.51 18.07 14.47
CA VAL A 211 -12.84 17.46 14.51
C VAL A 211 -13.19 16.95 13.12
N TYR A 212 -13.76 15.76 13.08
CA TYR A 212 -14.10 15.06 11.85
C TYR A 212 -15.59 14.71 11.82
N SER A 213 -16.15 14.61 10.62
CA SER A 213 -17.43 13.96 10.36
C SER A 213 -17.21 12.75 9.46
N SER A 214 -18.15 11.82 9.51
CA SER A 214 -18.19 10.71 8.57
C SER A 214 -18.79 11.18 7.26
N THR A 215 -18.15 10.83 6.15
CA THR A 215 -18.65 11.05 4.78
C THR A 215 -18.77 9.70 4.09
N ASP A 216 -19.94 9.43 3.56
CA ASP A 216 -20.21 8.22 2.79
C ASP A 216 -19.92 8.41 1.31
N SER A 217 -19.80 7.29 0.60
CA SER A 217 -19.75 7.26 -0.86
C SER A 217 -18.54 7.94 -1.49
N VAL A 218 -17.36 7.77 -0.90
CA VAL A 218 -16.14 8.04 -1.65
C VAL A 218 -15.94 6.91 -2.64
N GLU A 219 -15.98 7.25 -3.92
CA GLU A 219 -15.87 6.29 -5.00
C GLU A 219 -14.53 6.40 -5.71
N SER A 220 -13.88 5.24 -5.93
CA SER A 220 -12.69 5.10 -6.76
C SER A 220 -13.00 4.15 -7.91
N LYS A 221 -12.80 4.60 -9.14
CA LYS A 221 -12.96 3.78 -10.35
C LYS A 221 -11.78 3.94 -11.27
N GLY A 222 -11.40 2.85 -11.92
CA GLY A 222 -10.23 2.85 -12.77
C GLY A 222 -10.04 1.58 -13.55
N PHE A 223 -8.85 1.50 -14.15
CA PHE A 223 -8.39 0.30 -14.85
C PHE A 223 -6.91 0.04 -14.55
N GLU A 224 -6.54 -1.21 -14.73
CA GLU A 224 -5.16 -1.68 -14.63
C GLU A 224 -4.84 -2.58 -15.82
N ILE A 225 -3.61 -2.48 -16.31
CA ILE A 225 -3.05 -3.36 -17.36
C ILE A 225 -1.67 -3.78 -16.88
N GLU A 226 -1.41 -5.08 -16.89
CA GLU A 226 -0.12 -5.64 -16.50
C GLU A 226 0.36 -6.64 -17.53
N LEU A 227 1.67 -6.69 -17.70
CA LEU A 227 2.36 -7.65 -18.54
C LEU A 227 3.69 -7.97 -17.89
N ASP A 228 3.93 -9.26 -17.59
CA ASP A 228 5.13 -9.68 -16.88
C ASP A 228 5.60 -11.05 -17.37
N GLY A 229 6.89 -11.17 -17.62
CA GLY A 229 7.52 -12.43 -18.01
C GLY A 229 8.53 -12.30 -19.15
N LYS A 230 8.63 -13.36 -19.94
CA LYS A 230 9.57 -13.48 -21.05
C LYS A 230 8.85 -13.38 -22.39
N ILE A 231 9.33 -12.48 -23.25
CA ILE A 231 8.94 -12.41 -24.66
C ILE A 231 9.71 -13.46 -25.48
N THR A 232 10.96 -13.68 -25.11
CA THR A 232 11.81 -14.77 -25.62
C THR A 232 12.66 -15.30 -24.47
N ASN A 233 13.40 -16.41 -24.67
CA ASN A 233 14.30 -16.97 -23.66
C ASN A 233 15.32 -15.95 -23.11
N ASN A 234 15.64 -14.94 -23.90
CA ASN A 234 16.66 -13.94 -23.58
C ASN A 234 16.07 -12.54 -23.25
N TRP A 235 14.78 -12.35 -23.43
CA TRP A 235 14.15 -11.05 -23.31
C TRP A 235 13.02 -11.08 -22.28
N ASP A 236 13.30 -10.50 -21.11
CA ASP A 236 12.35 -10.29 -20.03
C ASP A 236 11.70 -8.89 -20.14
N MET A 237 10.42 -8.80 -19.81
CA MET A 237 9.66 -7.55 -19.78
C MET A 237 8.69 -7.54 -18.62
N SER A 238 8.61 -6.40 -17.95
CA SER A 238 7.58 -6.08 -16.96
C SER A 238 7.00 -4.72 -17.31
N PHE A 239 5.69 -4.66 -17.51
CA PHE A 239 4.96 -3.44 -17.83
C PHE A 239 3.70 -3.39 -16.99
N GLY A 240 3.39 -2.22 -16.43
CA GLY A 240 2.18 -1.97 -15.70
C GLY A 240 1.67 -0.55 -15.93
N VAL A 241 0.36 -0.42 -16.07
CA VAL A 241 -0.33 0.88 -16.13
C VAL A 241 -1.55 0.78 -15.22
N ALA A 242 -1.71 1.79 -14.35
CA ALA A 242 -2.91 1.98 -13.55
C ALA A 242 -3.43 3.42 -13.71
N HIS A 243 -4.72 3.54 -13.89
CA HIS A 243 -5.42 4.82 -13.89
C HIS A 243 -6.66 4.74 -12.99
N PHE A 244 -6.86 5.74 -12.15
CA PHE A 244 -8.04 5.82 -11.30
C PHE A 244 -8.50 7.26 -11.07
N ASN A 245 -9.80 7.41 -10.83
CA ASN A 245 -10.40 8.63 -10.33
C ASN A 245 -11.01 8.37 -8.96
N VAL A 246 -10.88 9.32 -8.04
CA VAL A 246 -11.50 9.27 -6.71
C VAL A 246 -12.29 10.54 -6.49
N GLU A 247 -13.57 10.37 -6.19
CA GLU A 247 -14.53 11.46 -5.98
C GLU A 247 -15.35 11.19 -4.71
N ASP A 248 -15.75 12.26 -4.02
CA ASP A 248 -16.74 12.19 -2.94
C ASP A 248 -18.17 12.14 -3.51
N ALA A 249 -19.16 12.05 -2.64
CA ALA A 249 -20.58 12.00 -3.00
C ALA A 249 -21.06 13.20 -3.82
N ASN A 250 -20.36 14.34 -3.81
CA ASN A 250 -20.67 15.54 -4.54
C ASN A 250 -19.92 15.64 -5.89
N GLY A 251 -19.16 14.60 -6.27
CA GLY A 251 -18.33 14.60 -7.46
C GLY A 251 -17.05 15.42 -7.34
N LYS A 252 -16.68 15.85 -6.14
CA LYS A 252 -15.44 16.56 -5.89
C LYS A 252 -14.28 15.58 -5.84
N LYS A 253 -13.20 15.88 -6.57
CA LYS A 253 -11.98 15.10 -6.52
C LYS A 253 -11.36 15.13 -5.13
N VAL A 254 -11.09 13.96 -4.57
CA VAL A 254 -10.40 13.78 -3.27
C VAL A 254 -9.10 13.00 -3.46
N GLN A 255 -8.24 12.98 -2.44
CA GLN A 255 -6.91 12.34 -2.50
C GLN A 255 -6.05 12.85 -3.67
N THR A 256 -6.10 14.14 -3.94
CA THR A 256 -5.43 14.78 -5.08
C THR A 256 -3.90 14.78 -4.98
N THR A 257 -3.34 14.42 -3.84
CA THR A 257 -1.90 14.25 -3.63
C THR A 257 -1.33 12.96 -4.22
N ALA A 258 -2.19 12.07 -4.72
CA ALA A 258 -1.80 10.86 -5.44
C ALA A 258 -1.94 11.06 -6.95
N ALA A 259 -0.91 10.69 -7.71
CA ALA A 259 -0.97 10.67 -9.17
C ALA A 259 -2.09 9.75 -9.65
N ARG A 260 -2.94 10.25 -10.57
CA ARG A 260 -4.10 9.49 -11.09
C ARG A 260 -3.72 8.41 -12.09
N THR A 261 -2.60 8.62 -12.77
CA THR A 261 -2.05 7.63 -13.70
C THR A 261 -0.63 7.34 -13.30
N SER A 262 -0.31 6.09 -13.18
CA SER A 262 1.05 5.59 -13.05
C SER A 262 1.32 4.53 -14.11
N ALA A 263 2.50 4.57 -14.70
CA ALA A 263 2.95 3.53 -15.61
C ALA A 263 4.41 3.19 -15.33
N ASN A 264 4.72 1.93 -15.40
CA ASN A 264 6.08 1.42 -15.27
C ASN A 264 6.38 0.46 -16.41
N LEU A 265 7.56 0.56 -16.94
CA LEU A 265 8.13 -0.37 -17.91
C LEU A 265 9.54 -0.72 -17.45
N PHE A 266 9.84 -1.99 -17.42
CA PHE A 266 11.20 -2.47 -17.31
C PHE A 266 11.41 -3.56 -18.34
N THR A 267 12.54 -3.53 -19.05
CA THR A 267 12.92 -4.58 -20.00
C THR A 267 14.38 -4.92 -19.86
N LYS A 268 14.71 -6.19 -20.02
CA LYS A 268 16.07 -6.72 -19.90
C LYS A 268 16.32 -7.73 -21.00
N TYR A 269 17.40 -7.53 -21.74
CA TYR A 269 17.90 -8.47 -22.73
C TYR A 269 19.22 -9.09 -22.28
N THR A 270 19.31 -10.41 -22.35
CA THR A 270 20.52 -11.17 -21.97
C THR A 270 21.16 -11.76 -23.21
N LEU A 271 22.44 -11.44 -23.42
CA LEU A 271 23.26 -11.98 -24.52
C LEU A 271 24.55 -12.52 -23.93
N ASP A 272 24.72 -13.83 -23.97
CA ASP A 272 25.83 -14.55 -23.37
C ASP A 272 26.04 -14.16 -21.90
N LYS A 273 27.15 -13.49 -21.59
CA LYS A 273 27.50 -13.03 -20.25
C LYS A 273 26.96 -11.65 -19.89
N TRP A 274 26.37 -10.93 -20.86
CA TRP A 274 25.86 -9.59 -20.66
C TRP A 274 24.35 -9.60 -20.49
N SER A 275 23.88 -8.81 -19.53
CA SER A 275 22.46 -8.45 -19.43
C SER A 275 22.35 -6.93 -19.43
N LEU A 276 21.60 -6.39 -20.37
CA LEU A 276 21.31 -4.95 -20.50
C LEU A 276 19.84 -4.73 -20.25
N GLY A 277 19.50 -3.74 -19.48
CA GLY A 277 18.11 -3.42 -19.18
C GLY A 277 17.88 -1.92 -19.06
N GLY A 278 16.62 -1.54 -19.18
CA GLY A 278 16.18 -0.17 -19.01
C GLY A 278 14.76 -0.14 -18.46
N GLY A 279 14.46 0.93 -17.75
CA GLY A 279 13.14 1.13 -17.15
C GLY A 279 12.67 2.58 -17.30
N LEU A 280 11.36 2.74 -17.42
CA LEU A 280 10.66 4.03 -17.40
C LEU A 280 9.57 3.98 -16.34
N ASN A 281 9.49 5.02 -15.51
CA ASN A 281 8.43 5.18 -14.53
C ASN A 281 7.76 6.53 -14.75
N TYR A 282 6.49 6.52 -15.10
CA TYR A 282 5.67 7.70 -15.30
C TYR A 282 4.70 7.89 -14.12
N LYS A 283 4.56 9.12 -13.69
CA LYS A 283 3.46 9.56 -12.81
C LYS A 283 2.82 10.82 -13.38
N SER A 284 1.48 10.85 -13.41
CA SER A 284 0.73 12.04 -13.79
C SER A 284 0.82 13.11 -12.72
N GLU A 285 0.36 14.32 -13.07
CA GLU A 285 0.22 15.41 -12.12
C GLU A 285 -0.51 15.01 -10.84
N ALA A 286 -0.02 15.55 -9.72
CA ALA A 286 -0.65 15.49 -8.41
C ALA A 286 -0.61 16.87 -7.76
N TYR A 287 -1.58 17.22 -6.93
CA TYR A 287 -1.62 18.51 -6.28
C TYR A 287 -2.24 18.47 -4.89
N LYS A 288 -1.96 19.53 -4.14
CA LYS A 288 -2.51 19.78 -2.82
C LYS A 288 -3.00 21.20 -2.73
N ASP A 289 -4.25 21.40 -2.33
CA ASP A 289 -4.80 22.71 -2.04
C ASP A 289 -4.53 23.09 -0.59
N GLU A 290 -3.92 24.24 -0.39
CA GLU A 290 -3.62 24.88 0.89
C GLU A 290 -4.24 26.26 0.96
N ALA A 291 -4.38 26.83 2.16
CA ALA A 291 -4.93 28.18 2.34
C ALA A 291 -4.11 29.27 1.58
N ALA A 292 -2.81 29.05 1.41
CA ALA A 292 -1.91 29.95 0.68
C ALA A 292 -1.88 29.72 -0.83
N GLY A 293 -2.58 28.72 -1.37
CA GLY A 293 -2.62 28.36 -2.77
C GLY A 293 -2.38 26.88 -3.05
N ARG A 294 -2.37 26.52 -4.33
CA ARG A 294 -2.16 25.15 -4.77
C ARG A 294 -0.67 24.84 -4.94
N ILE A 295 -0.25 23.71 -4.39
CA ILE A 295 1.07 23.12 -4.61
C ILE A 295 0.89 21.99 -5.61
N THR A 296 1.61 22.04 -6.73
CA THR A 296 1.52 21.05 -7.82
C THR A 296 2.84 20.34 -8.00
N GLN A 297 2.79 19.03 -8.15
CA GLN A 297 3.82 18.24 -8.77
C GLN A 297 3.37 17.92 -10.19
N ASP A 298 4.06 18.48 -11.17
CA ASP A 298 3.80 18.19 -12.57
C ASP A 298 4.05 16.72 -12.90
N ALA A 299 3.47 16.26 -14.00
CA ALA A 299 3.74 14.91 -14.48
C ALA A 299 5.22 14.73 -14.81
N TYR A 300 5.78 13.57 -14.49
CA TYR A 300 7.18 13.29 -14.73
C TYR A 300 7.45 11.85 -15.17
N VAL A 301 8.62 11.63 -15.78
CA VAL A 301 9.14 10.33 -16.18
C VAL A 301 10.55 10.15 -15.62
N LEU A 302 10.78 9.07 -14.92
CA LEU A 302 12.11 8.64 -14.50
C LEU A 302 12.60 7.54 -15.42
N ALA A 303 13.79 7.70 -15.97
CA ALA A 303 14.47 6.68 -16.77
C ALA A 303 15.59 6.05 -15.96
N ASN A 304 15.71 4.72 -16.04
CA ASN A 304 16.73 3.94 -15.35
C ASN A 304 17.45 3.02 -16.32
N LEU A 305 18.72 2.74 -16.08
CA LEU A 305 19.51 1.80 -16.88
C LEU A 305 20.15 0.76 -15.98
N MET A 306 20.33 -0.44 -16.49
CA MET A 306 21.01 -1.56 -15.85
C MET A 306 21.93 -2.24 -16.85
N ALA A 307 23.16 -2.51 -16.43
CA ALA A 307 24.08 -3.40 -17.14
C ALA A 307 24.65 -4.41 -16.16
N ALA A 308 24.62 -5.69 -16.52
CA ALA A 308 25.22 -6.73 -15.71
C ALA A 308 26.14 -7.62 -16.53
N TYR A 309 27.21 -8.11 -15.92
CA TYR A 309 28.18 -9.00 -16.53
C TYR A 309 28.43 -10.20 -15.63
N GLN A 310 28.20 -11.40 -16.17
CA GLN A 310 28.51 -12.66 -15.50
C GLN A 310 29.98 -13.02 -15.81
N VAL A 311 30.87 -12.79 -14.85
CA VAL A 311 32.30 -13.05 -15.01
C VAL A 311 32.54 -14.55 -15.17
N ASP A 312 32.03 -15.34 -14.24
CA ASP A 312 32.02 -16.78 -14.21
C ASP A 312 30.76 -17.32 -13.50
N GLN A 313 30.73 -18.60 -13.16
CA GLN A 313 29.53 -19.22 -12.52
C GLN A 313 29.21 -18.64 -11.13
N ASN A 314 30.18 -18.06 -10.47
CA ASN A 314 30.11 -17.60 -9.09
C ASN A 314 30.04 -16.07 -8.96
N ILE A 315 30.56 -15.32 -9.96
CA ILE A 315 30.76 -13.87 -9.87
C ILE A 315 29.88 -13.13 -10.87
N LYS A 316 29.09 -12.20 -10.37
CA LYS A 316 28.30 -11.26 -11.18
C LYS A 316 28.56 -9.82 -10.75
N LEU A 317 28.78 -8.95 -11.70
CA LEU A 317 28.86 -7.51 -11.54
C LEU A 317 27.59 -6.87 -12.11
N GLN A 318 27.01 -5.88 -11.44
CA GLN A 318 25.85 -5.17 -11.94
C GLN A 318 25.94 -3.68 -11.61
N LEU A 319 25.82 -2.85 -12.63
CA LEU A 319 25.67 -1.40 -12.54
C LEU A 319 24.22 -1.01 -12.77
N ASN A 320 23.65 -0.23 -11.85
CA ASN A 320 22.36 0.42 -12.02
C ASN A 320 22.56 1.93 -12.00
N VAL A 321 21.94 2.63 -12.92
CA VAL A 321 21.84 4.10 -12.94
C VAL A 321 20.37 4.47 -12.83
N ASN A 322 20.00 5.11 -11.73
CA ASN A 322 18.63 5.55 -11.48
C ASN A 322 18.50 7.03 -11.77
N ASN A 323 17.29 7.44 -12.21
CA ASN A 323 16.99 8.81 -12.58
C ASN A 323 18.05 9.38 -13.56
N LEU A 324 18.21 8.71 -14.70
CA LEU A 324 19.27 8.96 -15.69
C LEU A 324 19.37 10.43 -16.10
N PHE A 325 18.24 11.12 -16.24
CA PHE A 325 18.16 12.50 -16.69
C PHE A 325 18.19 13.53 -15.56
N ASP A 326 18.36 13.08 -14.30
CA ASP A 326 18.39 13.93 -13.10
C ASP A 326 17.11 14.77 -12.94
N GLU A 327 15.95 14.15 -13.25
CA GLU A 327 14.64 14.78 -13.09
C GLU A 327 14.39 15.15 -11.64
N LYS A 328 13.93 16.40 -11.43
CA LYS A 328 13.60 16.93 -10.09
C LYS A 328 12.10 16.81 -9.86
N TYR A 329 11.73 16.05 -8.87
CA TYR A 329 10.34 15.79 -8.53
C TYR A 329 10.14 15.71 -7.03
N TYR A 330 8.90 15.85 -6.59
CA TYR A 330 8.50 15.53 -5.23
C TYR A 330 7.99 14.09 -5.17
N GLU A 331 8.57 13.29 -4.28
CA GLU A 331 8.13 11.92 -4.04
C GLU A 331 6.81 11.85 -3.27
N GLY A 332 6.50 12.89 -2.51
CA GLY A 332 5.25 13.02 -1.79
C GLY A 332 4.88 14.47 -1.49
N LEU A 333 3.58 14.75 -1.62
CA LEU A 333 2.95 16.01 -1.19
C LEU A 333 2.27 15.78 0.18
N GLY A 334 3.08 15.66 1.23
CA GLY A 334 2.59 15.42 2.59
C GLY A 334 1.84 16.61 3.21
N LYS A 335 1.17 16.38 4.35
CA LYS A 335 0.37 17.41 5.02
C LYS A 335 1.18 18.65 5.41
N ASN A 336 2.43 18.47 5.82
CA ASN A 336 3.30 19.54 6.32
C ASN A 336 4.71 19.50 5.70
N SER A 337 4.93 18.66 4.71
CA SER A 337 6.26 18.48 4.12
C SER A 337 6.16 18.01 2.66
N MET A 338 7.09 18.49 1.87
CA MET A 338 7.37 17.97 0.55
C MET A 338 8.75 17.33 0.60
N VAL A 339 8.86 16.12 0.08
CA VAL A 339 10.13 15.40 0.02
C VAL A 339 10.57 15.30 -1.43
N TYR A 340 11.75 15.81 -1.73
CA TYR A 340 12.34 15.63 -3.05
C TYR A 340 12.67 14.16 -3.28
N GLY A 341 12.38 13.69 -4.48
CA GLY A 341 12.81 12.39 -4.94
C GLY A 341 14.34 12.31 -5.07
N ALA A 342 14.84 11.08 -5.14
CA ALA A 342 16.27 10.85 -5.27
C ALA A 342 16.83 11.44 -6.57
N PRO A 343 17.94 12.19 -6.53
CA PRO A 343 18.63 12.64 -7.72
C PRO A 343 19.23 11.46 -8.49
N ARG A 344 19.78 11.72 -9.68
CA ARG A 344 20.53 10.72 -10.41
C ARG A 344 21.59 10.09 -9.51
N ASN A 345 21.58 8.78 -9.45
CA ASN A 345 22.52 8.00 -8.66
C ASN A 345 22.93 6.73 -9.40
N ALA A 346 24.09 6.19 -9.04
CA ALA A 346 24.58 4.95 -9.58
C ALA A 346 24.99 4.00 -8.46
N THR A 347 24.67 2.72 -8.63
CA THR A 347 25.03 1.66 -7.69
C THR A 347 25.74 0.55 -8.43
N LEU A 348 26.96 0.20 -7.98
CA LEU A 348 27.68 -0.98 -8.44
C LEU A 348 27.52 -2.10 -7.41
N THR A 349 26.99 -3.22 -7.87
CA THR A 349 26.79 -4.42 -7.04
C THR A 349 27.74 -5.52 -7.48
N PHE A 350 28.46 -6.08 -6.52
CA PHE A 350 29.25 -7.30 -6.66
C PHE A 350 28.50 -8.44 -5.96
N ARG A 351 28.25 -9.52 -6.67
CA ARG A 351 27.65 -10.74 -6.10
C ARG A 351 28.61 -11.89 -6.27
N TYR A 352 28.88 -12.58 -5.17
CA TYR A 352 29.62 -13.83 -5.15
C TYR A 352 28.74 -14.93 -4.54
N GLN A 353 28.68 -16.06 -5.22
CA GLN A 353 27.94 -17.24 -4.77
C GLN A 353 28.91 -18.40 -4.59
N PHE A 354 28.96 -18.98 -3.37
CA PHE A 354 29.86 -20.10 -3.04
C PHE A 354 29.25 -21.43 -3.47
#